data_3289f733f4bfc7004e497cee0971cf00
#
_entry.id   3289f733f4bfc7004e497cee0971cf00
#
_cell.length_a   1.000
_cell.length_b   1.000
_cell.length_c   1.000
_cell.angle_alpha   90.00
_cell.angle_beta   90.00
_cell.angle_gamma   90.00
#
_symmetry.space_group_name_H-M   'P 1'
#
loop_
_entity.id
_entity.type
_entity.pdbx_description
1 polymer ?
#
loop_
_entity_poly.entity_id
_entity_poly.type
_entity_poly.pdbx_seq_one_letter_code
_entity_poly.pdbx_strand_id
1 'polypeptide(L)'
;MTYWKTLTMGVALGAMLAAGSAQADTVRFWYHFDNPENPMADLVKKFEAANPDIKIEAENVPWNSYYDQLYTSLVGGNAPDAAMVKLFAQPRLAEMGALEPIGERIDAWPGKADLLDNLLELNKGADGNQYYLPIQYVVLYLYYRADLFEQAGLKPPATCEDFRDAAIKLTKAPDTYGFGLRGGKGGWDQWGAFVLSQGAELKAGGLTSDKAVAANQWLIDLFQKDKVIPPSAPNDGFQEITGAFKSGKTAMTIHHIGSSNDMVKALGDKVSAVPVPECGGGRWTSYGDESLAIFSSSQAKDSAWKWISFLAEGENNVAFNKATGQMTVTQSGAADWKLHERRFVDATVNSLPFAHVLPQNTATSEFVNTAWQTSMQQALTGQITSKQMMEQLEALFAQ
;
A
#
# COMPACT_ATOMS: atom_id res chain seq x y z
N MET A 1 32.17 79.73 -51.53
CA MET A 1 32.81 78.43 -51.14
C MET A 1 32.33 78.06 -49.74
N THR A 2 31.35 77.21 -49.67
CA THR A 2 30.73 76.89 -48.41
C THR A 2 30.72 75.34 -48.26
N TYR A 3 31.49 74.85 -47.31
CA TYR A 3 31.60 73.43 -47.02
C TYR A 3 30.45 72.99 -46.11
N TRP A 4 29.65 71.99 -46.54
CA TRP A 4 28.65 71.34 -45.78
C TRP A 4 29.25 70.11 -45.12
N LYS A 5 29.22 70.05 -43.76
CA LYS A 5 29.58 68.87 -42.97
C LYS A 5 28.33 68.06 -42.71
N THR A 6 28.26 66.88 -43.27
CA THR A 6 27.25 65.86 -42.97
C THR A 6 27.57 65.15 -41.64
N LEU A 7 26.65 65.23 -40.66
CA LEU A 7 26.71 64.52 -39.40
C LEU A 7 25.98 63.16 -39.57
N THR A 8 26.72 62.06 -39.52
CA THR A 8 26.18 60.72 -39.51
C THR A 8 25.86 60.36 -38.10
N MET A 9 24.57 60.20 -37.80
CA MET A 9 24.02 59.73 -36.49
C MET A 9 23.97 58.24 -36.52
N GLY A 10 24.90 57.56 -35.79
CA GLY A 10 24.90 56.12 -35.60
C GLY A 10 23.78 55.66 -34.59
N VAL A 11 22.81 54.94 -35.11
CA VAL A 11 21.80 54.29 -34.26
C VAL A 11 22.37 52.99 -33.70
N ALA A 12 22.74 52.98 -32.41
CA ALA A 12 23.09 51.76 -31.69
C ALA A 12 21.80 50.98 -31.33
N LEU A 13 21.54 49.89 -32.06
CA LEU A 13 20.46 48.94 -31.76
C LEU A 13 20.90 48.12 -30.56
N GLY A 14 20.46 48.49 -29.35
CA GLY A 14 20.61 47.68 -28.15
C GLY A 14 19.70 46.45 -28.23
N ALA A 15 20.28 45.27 -28.47
CA ALA A 15 19.59 44.00 -28.30
C ALA A 15 19.35 43.80 -26.80
N MET A 16 18.13 44.10 -26.32
CA MET A 16 17.65 43.61 -25.02
C MET A 16 17.43 42.10 -25.15
N LEU A 17 18.36 41.31 -24.62
CA LEU A 17 18.13 39.93 -24.26
C LEU A 17 17.06 39.92 -23.18
N ALA A 18 15.80 39.67 -23.56
CA ALA A 18 14.77 39.30 -22.64
C ALA A 18 15.18 37.94 -22.05
N ALA A 19 15.86 37.94 -20.91
CA ALA A 19 15.94 36.78 -20.04
C ALA A 19 14.51 36.55 -19.53
N GLY A 20 13.74 35.79 -20.30
CA GLY A 20 12.48 35.22 -19.79
C GLY A 20 12.85 34.43 -18.56
N SER A 21 12.39 34.88 -17.40
CA SER A 21 12.37 34.02 -16.21
C SER A 21 11.57 32.79 -16.60
N ALA A 22 12.23 31.67 -16.84
CA ALA A 22 11.55 30.40 -16.99
C ALA A 22 10.75 30.23 -15.67
N GLN A 23 9.45 30.27 -15.77
CA GLN A 23 8.58 30.00 -14.64
C GLN A 23 8.82 28.53 -14.27
N ALA A 24 9.12 28.30 -13.01
CA ALA A 24 9.33 26.93 -12.52
C ALA A 24 8.10 26.08 -12.80
N ASP A 25 8.30 24.90 -13.37
CA ASP A 25 7.23 23.92 -13.53
C ASP A 25 6.73 23.50 -12.15
N THR A 26 5.42 23.52 -11.93
CA THR A 26 4.83 23.03 -10.69
C THR A 26 4.28 21.64 -10.90
N VAL A 27 4.70 20.69 -10.06
CA VAL A 27 4.22 19.32 -10.03
C VAL A 27 3.36 19.14 -8.78
N ARG A 28 2.08 18.91 -8.96
CA ARG A 28 1.16 18.54 -7.88
C ARG A 28 1.29 17.04 -7.65
N PHE A 29 1.70 16.66 -6.44
CA PHE A 29 1.95 15.26 -6.07
C PHE A 29 1.12 14.84 -4.86
N TRP A 30 0.28 13.82 -5.02
CA TRP A 30 -0.47 13.25 -3.92
C TRP A 30 0.20 11.99 -3.36
N TYR A 31 0.23 11.92 -2.04
CA TYR A 31 0.71 10.75 -1.32
C TYR A 31 -0.15 10.50 -0.08
N HIS A 32 -0.03 9.32 0.51
CA HIS A 32 -0.68 9.00 1.77
C HIS A 32 0.35 8.46 2.76
N PHE A 33 0.38 9.07 3.91
CA PHE A 33 1.31 8.72 4.96
C PHE A 33 0.66 8.97 6.31
N ASP A 34 0.35 7.89 7.03
CA ASP A 34 -0.23 7.95 8.38
C ASP A 34 0.84 7.91 9.48
N ASN A 35 2.13 7.81 9.09
CA ASN A 35 3.24 7.76 10.02
C ASN A 35 3.71 9.18 10.39
N PRO A 36 3.92 9.51 11.70
CA PRO A 36 4.45 10.81 12.09
C PRO A 36 5.86 11.12 11.57
N GLU A 37 6.66 10.09 11.23
CA GLU A 37 7.98 10.23 10.61
C GLU A 37 7.89 10.37 9.09
N ASN A 38 7.18 11.39 8.61
CA ASN A 38 6.96 11.63 7.19
C ASN A 38 8.21 12.27 6.54
N PRO A 39 8.91 11.58 5.61
CA PRO A 39 10.13 12.09 5.00
C PRO A 39 9.89 13.06 3.84
N MET A 40 8.64 13.28 3.44
CA MET A 40 8.30 13.94 2.17
C MET A 40 8.86 15.37 2.10
N ALA A 41 8.77 16.14 3.18
CA ALA A 41 9.26 17.53 3.20
C ALA A 41 10.77 17.62 2.94
N ASP A 42 11.56 16.70 3.51
CA ASP A 42 13.01 16.66 3.30
C ASP A 42 13.37 16.20 1.89
N LEU A 43 12.64 15.22 1.35
CA LEU A 43 12.81 14.75 -0.02
C LEU A 43 12.45 15.82 -1.04
N VAL A 44 11.36 16.57 -0.84
CA VAL A 44 11.00 17.72 -1.68
C VAL A 44 12.12 18.76 -1.66
N LYS A 45 12.59 19.15 -0.47
CA LYS A 45 13.69 20.12 -0.33
C LYS A 45 14.97 19.65 -1.04
N LYS A 46 15.33 18.37 -0.91
CA LYS A 46 16.50 17.77 -1.59
C LYS A 46 16.33 17.80 -3.11
N PHE A 47 15.14 17.46 -3.60
CA PHE A 47 14.82 17.47 -5.03
C PHE A 47 14.87 18.87 -5.64
N GLU A 48 14.19 19.85 -5.01
CA GLU A 48 14.13 21.23 -5.48
C GLU A 48 15.51 21.91 -5.46
N ALA A 49 16.37 21.56 -4.50
CA ALA A 49 17.75 22.05 -4.49
C ALA A 49 18.57 21.57 -5.69
N ALA A 50 18.30 20.37 -6.20
CA ALA A 50 18.93 19.80 -7.39
C ALA A 50 18.23 20.21 -8.70
N ASN A 51 16.97 20.62 -8.63
CA ASN A 51 16.14 21.01 -9.79
C ASN A 51 15.44 22.35 -9.52
N PRO A 52 16.15 23.49 -9.55
CA PRO A 52 15.60 24.79 -9.16
C PRO A 52 14.51 25.32 -10.10
N ASP A 53 14.36 24.71 -11.26
CA ASP A 53 13.33 24.94 -12.28
C ASP A 53 12.05 24.15 -12.06
N ILE A 54 11.99 23.31 -11.01
CA ILE A 54 10.81 22.49 -10.69
C ILE A 54 10.38 22.73 -9.23
N LYS A 55 9.08 22.95 -9.04
CA LYS A 55 8.43 23.08 -7.74
C LYS A 55 7.54 21.87 -7.46
N ILE A 56 7.63 21.29 -6.28
CA ILE A 56 6.78 20.15 -5.86
C ILE A 56 5.75 20.63 -4.84
N GLU A 57 4.49 20.51 -5.19
CA GLU A 57 3.36 20.70 -4.27
C GLU A 57 2.88 19.31 -3.81
N ALA A 58 3.49 18.81 -2.73
CA ALA A 58 3.18 17.51 -2.16
C ALA A 58 2.04 17.60 -1.15
N GLU A 59 0.94 16.89 -1.39
CA GLU A 59 -0.25 16.83 -0.54
C GLU A 59 -0.42 15.46 0.09
N ASN A 60 -0.49 15.41 1.43
CA ASN A 60 -0.80 14.18 2.16
C ASN A 60 -2.30 14.00 2.27
N VAL A 61 -2.86 13.09 1.51
CA VAL A 61 -4.30 12.75 1.53
C VAL A 61 -4.51 11.52 2.41
N PRO A 62 -5.40 11.59 3.43
CA PRO A 62 -5.62 10.46 4.34
C PRO A 62 -6.05 9.18 3.62
N TRP A 63 -5.44 8.03 4.00
CA TRP A 63 -5.69 6.74 3.36
C TRP A 63 -7.18 6.39 3.24
N ASN A 64 -7.95 6.62 4.30
CA ASN A 64 -9.38 6.26 4.30
C ASN A 64 -10.23 6.95 3.23
N SER A 65 -9.79 8.10 2.72
CA SER A 65 -10.48 8.87 1.67
C SER A 65 -9.68 8.99 0.37
N TYR A 66 -8.49 8.39 0.32
CA TYR A 66 -7.52 8.61 -0.76
C TYR A 66 -8.09 8.31 -2.15
N TYR A 67 -8.57 7.11 -2.37
CA TYR A 67 -9.07 6.71 -3.69
C TYR A 67 -10.41 7.37 -4.04
N ASP A 68 -11.26 7.65 -3.08
CA ASP A 68 -12.51 8.38 -3.33
C ASP A 68 -12.22 9.81 -3.83
N GLN A 69 -11.23 10.47 -3.22
CA GLN A 69 -10.78 11.79 -3.65
C GLN A 69 -10.06 11.71 -5.00
N LEU A 70 -9.20 10.72 -5.21
CA LEU A 70 -8.45 10.54 -6.46
C LEU A 70 -9.39 10.33 -7.64
N TYR A 71 -10.34 9.41 -7.55
CA TYR A 71 -11.32 9.17 -8.61
C TYR A 71 -12.20 10.39 -8.86
N THR A 72 -12.63 11.10 -7.81
CA THR A 72 -13.41 12.32 -7.94
C THR A 72 -12.61 13.42 -8.65
N SER A 73 -11.33 13.61 -8.31
CA SER A 73 -10.47 14.62 -8.93
C SER A 73 -10.20 14.32 -10.40
N LEU A 74 -10.04 13.04 -10.76
CA LEU A 74 -9.88 12.60 -12.16
C LEU A 74 -11.12 12.91 -13.00
N VAL A 75 -12.31 12.56 -12.50
CA VAL A 75 -13.57 12.86 -13.19
C VAL A 75 -13.81 14.36 -13.28
N GLY A 76 -13.44 15.11 -12.23
CA GLY A 76 -13.58 16.57 -12.18
C GLY A 76 -12.54 17.35 -12.97
N GLY A 77 -11.55 16.69 -13.61
CA GLY A 77 -10.48 17.33 -14.36
C GLY A 77 -9.48 18.12 -13.49
N ASN A 78 -9.38 17.78 -12.21
CA ASN A 78 -8.52 18.46 -11.23
C ASN A 78 -7.56 17.47 -10.53
N ALA A 79 -7.16 16.41 -11.24
CA ALA A 79 -6.22 15.42 -10.75
C ALA A 79 -4.83 16.02 -10.46
N PRO A 80 -4.05 15.43 -9.54
CA PRO A 80 -2.62 15.76 -9.42
C PRO A 80 -1.85 15.38 -10.71
N ASP A 81 -0.60 15.85 -10.86
CA ASP A 81 0.27 15.45 -11.96
C ASP A 81 0.81 14.05 -11.78
N ALA A 82 1.14 13.70 -10.54
CA ALA A 82 1.57 12.37 -10.16
C ALA A 82 1.05 12.01 -8.76
N ALA A 83 0.99 10.71 -8.46
CA ALA A 83 0.55 10.26 -7.15
C ALA A 83 1.17 8.91 -6.75
N MET A 84 1.18 8.64 -5.43
CA MET A 84 1.35 7.29 -4.91
C MET A 84 0.08 6.47 -5.19
N VAL A 85 0.23 5.28 -5.71
CA VAL A 85 -0.87 4.40 -6.11
C VAL A 85 -0.55 2.94 -5.79
N LYS A 86 -1.57 2.12 -5.67
CA LYS A 86 -1.45 0.66 -5.45
C LYS A 86 -1.91 -0.13 -6.66
N LEU A 87 -1.35 -1.31 -6.83
CA LEU A 87 -1.66 -2.21 -7.95
C LEU A 87 -3.16 -2.46 -8.13
N PHE A 88 -3.92 -2.62 -7.07
CA PHE A 88 -5.37 -2.87 -7.17
C PHE A 88 -6.15 -1.73 -7.85
N ALA A 89 -5.60 -0.51 -7.87
CA ALA A 89 -6.25 0.63 -8.51
C ALA A 89 -5.91 0.74 -10.01
N GLN A 90 -4.83 0.09 -10.44
CA GLN A 90 -4.33 0.21 -11.82
C GLN A 90 -5.38 -0.14 -12.88
N PRO A 91 -6.12 -1.27 -12.78
CA PRO A 91 -7.10 -1.63 -13.81
C PRO A 91 -8.15 -0.54 -14.02
N ARG A 92 -8.71 0.00 -12.93
CA ARG A 92 -9.72 1.06 -13.00
C ARG A 92 -9.15 2.37 -13.53
N LEU A 93 -7.95 2.75 -13.10
CA LEU A 93 -7.29 3.96 -13.60
C LEU A 93 -6.94 3.83 -15.09
N ALA A 94 -6.51 2.64 -15.53
CA ALA A 94 -6.24 2.35 -16.94
C ALA A 94 -7.54 2.40 -17.80
N GLU A 95 -8.63 1.80 -17.32
CA GLU A 95 -9.94 1.86 -17.98
C GLU A 95 -10.45 3.30 -18.14
N MET A 96 -10.21 4.16 -17.15
CA MET A 96 -10.53 5.59 -17.21
C MET A 96 -9.62 6.35 -18.19
N GLY A 97 -8.57 5.74 -18.76
CA GLY A 97 -7.55 6.41 -19.56
C GLY A 97 -6.74 7.44 -18.76
N ALA A 98 -6.70 7.26 -17.44
CA ALA A 98 -6.13 8.25 -16.53
C ALA A 98 -4.60 8.16 -16.39
N LEU A 99 -3.99 7.05 -16.80
CA LEU A 99 -2.57 6.77 -16.59
C LEU A 99 -1.73 7.13 -17.81
N GLU A 100 -0.58 7.76 -17.58
CA GLU A 100 0.47 7.97 -18.58
C GLU A 100 1.36 6.73 -18.66
N PRO A 101 1.56 6.12 -19.84
CA PRO A 101 2.55 5.05 -20.00
C PRO A 101 3.97 5.59 -19.75
N ILE A 102 4.69 4.93 -18.84
CA ILE A 102 6.05 5.37 -18.44
C ILE A 102 7.14 4.34 -18.80
N GLY A 103 6.81 3.30 -19.55
CA GLY A 103 7.74 2.21 -19.90
C GLY A 103 9.00 2.69 -20.58
N GLU A 104 8.88 3.53 -21.62
CA GLU A 104 10.04 4.10 -22.34
C GLU A 104 10.92 4.97 -21.43
N ARG A 105 10.31 5.69 -20.47
CA ARG A 105 11.04 6.49 -19.50
C ARG A 105 11.82 5.62 -18.53
N ILE A 106 11.22 4.51 -18.07
CA ILE A 106 11.89 3.52 -17.21
C ILE A 106 13.06 2.87 -17.97
N ASP A 107 12.86 2.50 -19.23
CA ASP A 107 13.91 1.86 -20.06
C ASP A 107 15.13 2.78 -20.29
N ALA A 108 14.90 4.08 -20.40
CA ALA A 108 15.94 5.09 -20.56
C ALA A 108 16.57 5.54 -19.23
N TRP A 109 16.00 5.16 -18.10
CA TRP A 109 16.43 5.65 -16.79
C TRP A 109 17.54 4.77 -16.19
N PRO A 110 18.71 5.36 -15.84
CA PRO A 110 19.84 4.59 -15.28
C PRO A 110 19.49 3.86 -13.98
N GLY A 111 18.59 4.42 -13.15
CA GLY A 111 18.17 3.82 -11.89
C GLY A 111 17.41 2.49 -12.03
N LYS A 112 16.93 2.17 -13.24
CA LYS A 112 16.30 0.87 -13.54
C LYS A 112 17.19 -0.31 -13.14
N ALA A 113 18.50 -0.20 -13.35
CA ALA A 113 19.45 -1.28 -13.06
C ALA A 113 19.54 -1.66 -11.58
N ASP A 114 19.13 -0.76 -10.67
CA ASP A 114 19.11 -1.01 -9.22
C ASP A 114 17.73 -1.45 -8.72
N LEU A 115 16.68 -1.46 -9.57
CA LEU A 115 15.38 -1.98 -9.18
C LEU A 115 15.36 -3.52 -9.17
N LEU A 116 14.50 -4.08 -8.34
CA LEU A 116 14.19 -5.50 -8.33
C LEU A 116 13.31 -5.83 -9.55
N ASP A 117 13.82 -6.61 -10.50
CA ASP A 117 13.18 -6.89 -11.80
C ASP A 117 11.75 -7.43 -11.67
N ASN A 118 11.51 -8.34 -10.74
CA ASN A 118 10.19 -8.92 -10.51
C ASN A 118 9.13 -7.88 -10.13
N LEU A 119 9.52 -6.78 -9.49
CA LEU A 119 8.61 -5.72 -9.10
C LEU A 119 8.12 -4.94 -10.32
N LEU A 120 8.96 -4.70 -11.32
CA LEU A 120 8.54 -4.08 -12.58
C LEU A 120 7.54 -4.97 -13.32
N GLU A 121 7.81 -6.27 -13.41
CA GLU A 121 6.88 -7.22 -14.06
C GLU A 121 5.52 -7.27 -13.35
N LEU A 122 5.50 -7.25 -12.01
CA LEU A 122 4.28 -7.24 -11.21
C LEU A 122 3.47 -5.93 -11.37
N ASN A 123 4.12 -4.85 -11.80
CA ASN A 123 3.50 -3.53 -11.97
C ASN A 123 3.03 -3.23 -13.41
N LYS A 124 3.11 -4.19 -14.33
CA LYS A 124 2.57 -4.03 -15.68
C LYS A 124 1.04 -4.05 -15.69
N GLY A 125 0.46 -3.21 -16.53
CA GLY A 125 -0.96 -3.24 -16.83
C GLY A 125 -1.37 -4.50 -17.61
N ALA A 126 -2.66 -4.82 -17.59
CA ALA A 126 -3.21 -5.96 -18.33
C ALA A 126 -2.97 -5.86 -19.85
N ASP A 127 -2.75 -4.65 -20.36
CA ASP A 127 -2.41 -4.35 -21.75
C ASP A 127 -0.91 -4.46 -22.07
N GLY A 128 -0.09 -4.85 -21.08
CA GLY A 128 1.36 -4.97 -21.18
C GLY A 128 2.13 -3.64 -21.02
N ASN A 129 1.44 -2.52 -20.87
CA ASN A 129 2.09 -1.23 -20.64
C ASN A 129 2.59 -1.10 -19.20
N GLN A 130 3.68 -0.37 -19.01
CA GLN A 130 4.17 0.00 -17.71
C GLN A 130 3.62 1.39 -17.34
N TYR A 131 2.75 1.43 -16.33
CA TYR A 131 2.16 2.67 -15.83
C TYR A 131 2.71 3.07 -14.46
N TYR A 132 3.24 2.11 -13.71
CA TYR A 132 3.64 2.27 -12.33
C TYR A 132 5.14 2.08 -12.15
N LEU A 133 5.76 2.99 -11.39
CA LEU A 133 7.12 2.86 -10.90
C LEU A 133 7.06 2.44 -9.42
N PRO A 134 7.49 1.24 -9.04
CA PRO A 134 7.44 0.78 -7.66
C PRO A 134 8.33 1.64 -6.75
N ILE A 135 7.87 1.95 -5.52
CA ILE A 135 8.62 2.69 -4.51
C ILE A 135 8.80 1.90 -3.22
N GLN A 136 7.90 0.98 -2.89
CA GLN A 136 8.00 0.05 -1.76
C GLN A 136 7.17 -1.20 -2.01
N TYR A 137 7.43 -2.25 -1.24
CA TYR A 137 6.58 -3.43 -1.21
C TYR A 137 6.38 -3.95 0.20
N VAL A 138 5.29 -4.66 0.42
CA VAL A 138 4.93 -5.26 1.69
C VAL A 138 4.33 -6.64 1.49
N VAL A 139 4.51 -7.49 2.49
CA VAL A 139 3.73 -8.71 2.70
C VAL A 139 3.20 -8.70 4.12
N LEU A 140 2.09 -9.36 4.35
CA LEU A 140 1.50 -9.43 5.67
C LEU A 140 1.97 -10.69 6.41
N TYR A 141 2.05 -10.56 7.72
CA TYR A 141 2.38 -11.65 8.62
C TYR A 141 1.69 -11.45 9.98
N LEU A 142 1.70 -12.48 10.81
CA LEU A 142 1.07 -12.46 12.11
C LEU A 142 2.00 -11.85 13.16
N TYR A 143 1.61 -10.71 13.73
CA TYR A 143 2.15 -10.20 14.98
C TYR A 143 1.48 -10.90 16.15
N TYR A 144 2.26 -11.22 17.18
CA TYR A 144 1.75 -11.79 18.41
C TYR A 144 2.46 -11.24 19.64
N ARG A 145 1.78 -11.24 20.77
CA ARG A 145 2.32 -10.87 22.08
C ARG A 145 3.11 -12.04 22.66
N ALA A 146 4.44 -12.02 22.44
CA ALA A 146 5.34 -13.08 22.87
C ALA A 146 5.26 -13.33 24.38
N ASP A 147 5.13 -12.26 25.17
CA ASP A 147 4.98 -12.34 26.63
C ASP A 147 3.68 -13.08 27.07
N LEU A 148 2.56 -12.83 26.39
CA LEU A 148 1.30 -13.52 26.68
C LEU A 148 1.33 -14.99 26.25
N PHE A 149 2.00 -15.28 25.13
CA PHE A 149 2.19 -16.65 24.66
C PHE A 149 3.06 -17.46 25.62
N GLU A 150 4.18 -16.88 26.08
CA GLU A 150 5.07 -17.49 27.06
C GLU A 150 4.32 -17.78 28.37
N GLN A 151 3.61 -16.79 28.93
CA GLN A 151 2.82 -16.93 30.15
C GLN A 151 1.74 -18.02 30.04
N ALA A 152 1.17 -18.21 28.85
CA ALA A 152 0.16 -19.22 28.58
C ALA A 152 0.75 -20.58 28.19
N GLY A 153 2.09 -20.70 28.03
CA GLY A 153 2.74 -21.91 27.55
C GLY A 153 2.38 -22.25 26.11
N LEU A 154 2.14 -21.24 25.28
CA LEU A 154 1.79 -21.37 23.87
C LEU A 154 3.02 -21.17 22.97
N LYS A 155 3.02 -21.86 21.84
CA LYS A 155 3.93 -21.57 20.71
C LYS A 155 3.23 -20.63 19.75
N PRO A 156 3.98 -19.86 18.91
CA PRO A 156 3.40 -19.13 17.79
C PRO A 156 2.56 -20.07 16.91
N PRO A 157 1.36 -19.66 16.47
CA PRO A 157 0.45 -20.55 15.76
C PRO A 157 0.98 -20.87 14.35
N ALA A 158 1.10 -22.13 14.04
CA ALA A 158 1.51 -22.64 12.73
C ALA A 158 0.32 -22.93 11.82
N THR A 159 -0.80 -23.32 12.41
CA THR A 159 -2.04 -23.68 11.71
C THR A 159 -3.21 -22.77 12.14
N CYS A 160 -4.32 -22.80 11.37
CA CYS A 160 -5.56 -22.13 11.77
C CYS A 160 -6.16 -22.67 13.07
N GLU A 161 -5.97 -23.95 13.37
CA GLU A 161 -6.39 -24.56 14.61
C GLU A 161 -5.57 -24.03 15.80
N ASP A 162 -4.22 -24.01 15.66
CA ASP A 162 -3.35 -23.41 16.68
C ASP A 162 -3.71 -21.93 16.91
N PHE A 163 -4.04 -21.21 15.83
CA PHE A 163 -4.43 -19.79 15.91
C PHE A 163 -5.73 -19.62 16.72
N ARG A 164 -6.75 -20.40 16.41
CA ARG A 164 -8.05 -20.36 17.12
C ARG A 164 -7.88 -20.71 18.59
N ASP A 165 -7.16 -21.79 18.88
CA ASP A 165 -6.90 -22.24 20.26
C ASP A 165 -6.14 -21.18 21.07
N ALA A 166 -5.11 -20.57 20.46
CA ALA A 166 -4.39 -19.47 21.07
C ALA A 166 -5.30 -18.25 21.30
N ALA A 167 -6.13 -17.90 20.30
CA ALA A 167 -7.06 -16.78 20.42
C ALA A 167 -8.06 -16.99 21.56
N ILE A 168 -8.63 -18.21 21.69
CA ILE A 168 -9.56 -18.56 22.77
C ILE A 168 -8.84 -18.49 24.13
N LYS A 169 -7.66 -19.10 24.24
CA LYS A 169 -6.91 -19.18 25.49
C LYS A 169 -6.45 -17.81 26.00
N LEU A 170 -6.10 -16.89 25.08
CA LEU A 170 -5.61 -15.56 25.42
C LEU A 170 -6.74 -14.53 25.60
N THR A 171 -7.97 -14.86 25.27
CA THR A 171 -9.11 -13.96 25.46
C THR A 171 -9.51 -13.89 26.93
N LYS A 172 -9.54 -12.66 27.45
CA LYS A 172 -10.03 -12.30 28.80
C LYS A 172 -10.90 -11.04 28.66
N ALA A 173 -12.03 -11.21 27.95
CA ALA A 173 -12.94 -10.10 27.68
C ALA A 173 -13.50 -9.49 28.98
N PRO A 174 -13.70 -8.16 29.08
CA PRO A 174 -13.47 -7.18 28.02
C PRO A 174 -12.02 -6.63 27.94
N ASP A 175 -11.10 -7.10 28.76
CA ASP A 175 -9.75 -6.50 28.92
C ASP A 175 -8.83 -6.87 27.75
N THR A 176 -8.79 -8.13 27.33
CA THR A 176 -7.98 -8.62 26.22
C THR A 176 -8.76 -9.57 25.34
N TYR A 177 -8.59 -9.44 24.03
CA TYR A 177 -9.10 -10.36 23.01
C TYR A 177 -7.95 -11.06 22.31
N GLY A 178 -8.20 -12.27 21.80
CA GLY A 178 -7.18 -13.08 21.15
C GLY A 178 -6.70 -12.50 19.83
N PHE A 179 -7.60 -11.87 19.05
CA PHE A 179 -7.27 -11.38 17.72
C PHE A 179 -7.89 -10.02 17.42
N GLY A 180 -7.09 -9.11 16.88
CA GLY A 180 -7.49 -7.83 16.32
C GLY A 180 -7.79 -7.97 14.83
N LEU A 181 -9.07 -8.18 14.49
CA LEU A 181 -9.55 -8.25 13.12
C LEU A 181 -9.84 -6.85 12.59
N ARG A 182 -9.33 -6.56 11.39
CA ARG A 182 -9.63 -5.36 10.62
C ARG A 182 -10.89 -5.62 9.77
N GLY A 183 -12.08 -5.35 10.31
CA GLY A 183 -13.34 -5.46 9.56
C GLY A 183 -13.67 -4.22 8.73
N GLY A 184 -12.96 -3.11 8.97
CA GLY A 184 -13.03 -1.88 8.20
C GLY A 184 -12.20 -1.90 6.90
N LYS A 185 -12.01 -0.71 6.33
CA LYS A 185 -11.32 -0.53 5.03
C LYS A 185 -9.93 -1.19 5.01
N GLY A 186 -9.68 -2.01 4.00
CA GLY A 186 -8.42 -2.72 3.79
C GLY A 186 -8.29 -4.05 4.53
N GLY A 187 -9.30 -4.50 5.29
CA GLY A 187 -9.23 -5.77 6.03
C GLY A 187 -9.36 -7.03 5.18
N TRP A 188 -9.64 -6.88 3.90
CA TRP A 188 -9.69 -7.99 2.93
C TRP A 188 -8.37 -8.79 2.90
N ASP A 189 -7.26 -8.15 3.21
CA ASP A 189 -5.94 -8.77 3.28
C ASP A 189 -5.83 -9.75 4.46
N GLN A 190 -6.35 -9.40 5.64
CA GLN A 190 -6.44 -10.32 6.78
C GLN A 190 -7.45 -11.45 6.51
N TRP A 191 -8.60 -11.13 5.90
CA TRP A 191 -9.59 -12.11 5.47
C TRP A 191 -8.98 -13.12 4.49
N GLY A 192 -8.19 -12.64 3.52
CA GLY A 192 -7.50 -13.48 2.55
C GLY A 192 -6.57 -14.51 3.19
N ALA A 193 -5.87 -14.14 4.26
CA ALA A 193 -5.00 -15.05 4.99
C ALA A 193 -5.73 -16.27 5.55
N PHE A 194 -7.03 -16.18 5.82
CA PHE A 194 -7.85 -17.28 6.34
C PHE A 194 -8.75 -17.93 5.29
N VAL A 195 -9.18 -17.21 4.27
CA VAL A 195 -10.18 -17.69 3.32
C VAL A 195 -9.54 -18.09 1.99
N LEU A 196 -8.69 -17.21 1.42
CA LEU A 196 -8.00 -17.53 0.15
C LEU A 196 -6.92 -18.61 0.36
N SER A 197 -6.30 -18.70 1.53
CA SER A 197 -5.40 -19.80 1.90
C SER A 197 -6.05 -21.17 1.79
N GLN A 198 -7.36 -21.27 1.92
CA GLN A 198 -8.11 -22.53 1.83
C GLN A 198 -8.58 -22.84 0.40
N GLY A 199 -8.07 -22.11 -0.61
CA GLY A 199 -8.35 -22.37 -2.02
C GLY A 199 -9.59 -21.66 -2.55
N ALA A 200 -10.14 -20.68 -1.82
CA ALA A 200 -11.05 -19.71 -2.42
C ALA A 200 -10.29 -18.80 -3.40
N GLU A 201 -10.90 -18.42 -4.50
CA GLU A 201 -10.26 -17.61 -5.53
C GLU A 201 -11.15 -16.44 -5.95
N LEU A 202 -10.55 -15.28 -6.17
CA LEU A 202 -11.25 -14.06 -6.63
C LEU A 202 -11.52 -14.15 -8.15
N LYS A 203 -12.42 -15.03 -8.51
CA LYS A 203 -12.88 -15.26 -9.88
C LYS A 203 -14.29 -15.86 -9.90
N ALA A 204 -14.93 -15.91 -11.07
CA ALA A 204 -16.21 -16.57 -11.25
C ALA A 204 -16.13 -18.05 -10.79
N GLY A 205 -17.06 -18.50 -9.94
CA GLY A 205 -17.10 -19.84 -9.35
C GLY A 205 -16.05 -20.13 -8.29
N GLY A 206 -15.26 -19.13 -7.89
CA GLY A 206 -14.14 -19.31 -6.95
C GLY A 206 -14.45 -19.05 -5.48
N LEU A 207 -15.54 -18.33 -5.18
CA LEU A 207 -15.89 -17.94 -3.81
C LEU A 207 -17.10 -18.70 -3.23
N THR A 208 -17.92 -19.33 -4.07
CA THR A 208 -19.19 -19.95 -3.65
C THR A 208 -19.11 -21.47 -3.45
N SER A 209 -17.92 -22.08 -3.55
CA SER A 209 -17.75 -23.47 -3.18
C SER A 209 -18.03 -23.70 -1.70
N ASP A 210 -18.52 -24.88 -1.32
CA ASP A 210 -18.78 -25.25 0.07
C ASP A 210 -17.55 -25.02 0.97
N LYS A 211 -16.35 -25.31 0.45
CA LYS A 211 -15.08 -25.09 1.15
C LYS A 211 -14.81 -23.62 1.39
N ALA A 212 -15.00 -22.77 0.39
CA ALA A 212 -14.79 -21.32 0.52
C ALA A 212 -15.80 -20.69 1.49
N VAL A 213 -17.07 -21.07 1.37
CA VAL A 213 -18.14 -20.63 2.30
C VAL A 213 -17.85 -21.06 3.73
N ALA A 214 -17.38 -22.31 3.94
CA ALA A 214 -17.01 -22.82 5.26
C ALA A 214 -15.78 -22.08 5.84
N ALA A 215 -14.78 -21.77 5.02
CA ALA A 215 -13.61 -20.99 5.44
C ALA A 215 -14.00 -19.57 5.88
N ASN A 216 -14.88 -18.92 5.14
CA ASN A 216 -15.41 -17.60 5.52
C ASN A 216 -16.26 -17.67 6.80
N GLN A 217 -17.09 -18.73 6.94
CA GLN A 217 -17.87 -18.94 8.17
C GLN A 217 -16.96 -19.17 9.38
N TRP A 218 -15.86 -19.88 9.23
CA TRP A 218 -14.89 -20.09 10.30
C TRP A 218 -14.33 -18.75 10.84
N LEU A 219 -14.00 -17.81 9.97
CA LEU A 219 -13.55 -16.49 10.38
C LEU A 219 -14.66 -15.69 11.08
N ILE A 220 -15.90 -15.75 10.55
CA ILE A 220 -17.06 -15.11 11.18
C ILE A 220 -17.31 -15.71 12.57
N ASP A 221 -17.14 -17.02 12.75
CA ASP A 221 -17.33 -17.71 14.01
C ASP A 221 -16.35 -17.26 15.10
N LEU A 222 -15.12 -16.87 14.78
CA LEU A 222 -14.19 -16.26 15.75
C LEU A 222 -14.79 -15.00 16.40
N PHE A 223 -15.57 -14.24 15.66
CA PHE A 223 -16.26 -13.05 16.16
C PHE A 223 -17.59 -13.41 16.83
N GLN A 224 -18.46 -14.17 16.15
CA GLN A 224 -19.83 -14.40 16.60
C GLN A 224 -19.97 -15.45 17.68
N LYS A 225 -19.21 -16.57 17.59
CA LYS A 225 -19.31 -17.72 18.51
C LYS A 225 -18.22 -17.71 19.57
N ASP A 226 -16.96 -17.63 19.13
CA ASP A 226 -15.82 -17.74 20.04
C ASP A 226 -15.59 -16.46 20.84
N LYS A 227 -16.08 -15.30 20.33
CA LYS A 227 -15.95 -13.98 20.97
C LYS A 227 -14.49 -13.58 21.24
N VAL A 228 -13.58 -14.04 20.40
CA VAL A 228 -12.13 -13.77 20.54
C VAL A 228 -11.67 -12.49 19.86
N ILE A 229 -12.59 -11.80 19.18
CA ILE A 229 -12.38 -10.56 18.45
C ILE A 229 -13.18 -9.44 19.15
N PRO A 230 -12.61 -8.21 19.30
CA PRO A 230 -13.31 -7.07 19.90
C PRO A 230 -14.64 -6.76 19.20
N PRO A 231 -15.68 -6.30 19.93
CA PRO A 231 -16.96 -5.90 19.33
C PRO A 231 -16.87 -4.74 18.33
N SER A 232 -15.79 -3.93 18.40
CA SER A 232 -15.52 -2.83 17.48
C SER A 232 -15.06 -3.29 16.08
N ALA A 233 -14.59 -4.53 15.96
CA ALA A 233 -13.94 -5.06 14.77
C ALA A 233 -14.67 -4.80 13.42
N PRO A 234 -16.02 -4.82 13.33
CA PRO A 234 -16.69 -4.50 12.06
C PRO A 234 -16.31 -3.12 11.48
N ASN A 235 -15.88 -2.18 12.33
CA ASN A 235 -15.50 -0.81 11.93
C ASN A 235 -14.00 -0.53 12.10
N ASP A 236 -13.23 -1.46 12.68
CA ASP A 236 -11.82 -1.24 12.96
C ASP A 236 -11.02 -1.22 11.66
N GLY A 237 -10.32 -0.10 11.44
CA GLY A 237 -9.36 0.09 10.37
C GLY A 237 -7.91 -0.14 10.85
N PHE A 238 -6.97 0.42 10.10
CA PHE A 238 -5.55 0.32 10.37
C PHE A 238 -5.16 0.84 11.76
N GLN A 239 -5.62 2.04 12.13
CA GLN A 239 -5.24 2.69 13.39
C GLN A 239 -5.82 1.97 14.60
N GLU A 240 -7.06 1.49 14.48
CA GLU A 240 -7.76 0.81 15.55
C GLU A 240 -7.08 -0.53 15.89
N ILE A 241 -6.78 -1.39 14.91
CA ILE A 241 -6.14 -2.69 15.16
C ILE A 241 -4.72 -2.54 15.69
N THR A 242 -3.93 -1.60 15.16
CA THR A 242 -2.56 -1.35 15.64
C THR A 242 -2.55 -0.73 17.03
N GLY A 243 -3.47 0.19 17.31
CA GLY A 243 -3.67 0.78 18.63
C GLY A 243 -4.11 -0.25 19.68
N ALA A 244 -5.05 -1.12 19.33
CA ALA A 244 -5.53 -2.20 20.18
C ALA A 244 -4.40 -3.20 20.51
N PHE A 245 -3.56 -3.55 19.54
CA PHE A 245 -2.43 -4.44 19.75
C PHE A 245 -1.36 -3.79 20.65
N LYS A 246 -0.96 -2.56 20.37
CA LYS A 246 0.02 -1.79 21.17
C LYS A 246 -0.42 -1.57 22.61
N SER A 247 -1.71 -1.36 22.85
CA SER A 247 -2.26 -1.19 24.21
C SER A 247 -2.49 -2.52 24.96
N GLY A 248 -2.26 -3.66 24.32
CA GLY A 248 -2.52 -4.99 24.91
C GLY A 248 -3.99 -5.41 24.88
N LYS A 249 -4.84 -4.66 24.16
CA LYS A 249 -6.26 -5.01 23.99
C LYS A 249 -6.44 -6.25 23.11
N THR A 250 -5.48 -6.54 22.22
CA THR A 250 -5.45 -7.76 21.43
C THR A 250 -4.11 -8.47 21.54
N ALA A 251 -4.13 -9.80 21.52
CA ALA A 251 -2.93 -10.64 21.66
C ALA A 251 -2.27 -10.95 20.30
N MET A 252 -3.03 -10.92 19.24
CA MET A 252 -2.57 -11.15 17.86
C MET A 252 -3.21 -10.14 16.91
N THR A 253 -2.51 -9.82 15.81
CA THR A 253 -3.06 -9.13 14.65
C THR A 253 -2.22 -9.44 13.41
N ILE A 254 -2.79 -9.32 12.21
CA ILE A 254 -2.05 -9.49 10.96
C ILE A 254 -1.76 -8.11 10.38
N HIS A 255 -0.49 -7.84 10.10
CA HIS A 255 -0.05 -6.59 9.51
C HIS A 255 1.33 -6.74 8.83
N HIS A 256 1.79 -5.67 8.17
CA HIS A 256 3.07 -5.64 7.45
C HIS A 256 4.21 -5.05 8.29
N ILE A 257 5.44 -5.12 7.76
CA ILE A 257 6.67 -4.68 8.42
C ILE A 257 6.68 -3.19 8.79
N GLY A 258 5.96 -2.34 8.06
CA GLY A 258 5.88 -0.90 8.35
C GLY A 258 5.34 -0.55 9.73
N SER A 259 4.65 -1.47 10.41
CA SER A 259 4.21 -1.29 11.79
C SER A 259 5.23 -1.77 12.82
N SER A 260 6.30 -2.47 12.43
CA SER A 260 7.19 -3.16 13.37
C SER A 260 7.93 -2.21 14.31
N ASN A 261 8.46 -1.10 13.80
CA ASN A 261 9.17 -0.11 14.62
C ASN A 261 8.26 0.52 15.68
N ASP A 262 7.02 0.81 15.32
CA ASP A 262 6.02 1.36 16.22
C ASP A 262 5.55 0.33 17.27
N MET A 263 5.45 -0.93 16.86
CA MET A 263 5.17 -2.05 17.77
C MET A 263 6.32 -2.26 18.77
N VAL A 264 7.58 -2.23 18.31
CA VAL A 264 8.78 -2.33 19.16
C VAL A 264 8.87 -1.15 20.12
N LYS A 265 8.63 0.07 19.65
CA LYS A 265 8.62 1.26 20.51
C LYS A 265 7.60 1.14 21.64
N ALA A 266 6.45 0.55 21.39
CA ALA A 266 5.38 0.38 22.39
C ALA A 266 5.60 -0.83 23.30
N LEU A 267 6.11 -1.94 22.78
CA LEU A 267 6.09 -3.25 23.44
C LEU A 267 7.48 -3.84 23.70
N GLY A 268 8.54 -3.36 23.07
CA GLY A 268 9.89 -3.92 23.17
C GLY A 268 9.91 -5.41 22.76
N ASP A 269 10.53 -6.24 23.60
CA ASP A 269 10.65 -7.68 23.39
C ASP A 269 9.32 -8.47 23.56
N LYS A 270 8.25 -7.81 24.03
CA LYS A 270 6.92 -8.41 24.20
C LYS A 270 6.20 -8.67 22.87
N VAL A 271 6.67 -8.14 21.76
CA VAL A 271 6.11 -8.40 20.42
C VAL A 271 7.03 -9.27 19.61
N SER A 272 6.48 -10.19 18.81
CA SER A 272 7.20 -10.94 17.80
C SER A 272 6.31 -11.19 16.58
N ALA A 273 6.84 -11.83 15.55
CA ALA A 273 6.11 -12.09 14.32
C ALA A 273 6.48 -13.44 13.71
N VAL A 274 5.52 -14.03 13.01
CA VAL A 274 5.67 -15.26 12.22
C VAL A 274 4.83 -15.14 10.95
N PRO A 275 5.09 -15.90 9.87
CA PRO A 275 4.18 -15.98 8.74
C PRO A 275 2.74 -16.26 9.19
N VAL A 276 1.77 -15.85 8.39
CA VAL A 276 0.36 -16.20 8.63
C VAL A 276 0.19 -17.70 8.77
N PRO A 277 -0.77 -18.20 9.59
CA PRO A 277 -0.96 -19.63 9.81
C PRO A 277 -1.35 -20.36 8.52
N GLU A 278 -1.01 -21.63 8.44
CA GLU A 278 -1.48 -22.53 7.39
C GLU A 278 -2.94 -22.90 7.62
N CYS A 279 -3.80 -22.67 6.64
CA CYS A 279 -5.22 -22.96 6.71
C CYS A 279 -5.64 -23.87 5.56
N GLY A 280 -6.23 -25.01 5.89
CA GLY A 280 -6.75 -25.91 4.87
C GLY A 280 -5.71 -26.50 3.91
N GLY A 281 -4.44 -26.55 4.32
CA GLY A 281 -3.30 -27.04 3.55
C GLY A 281 -2.59 -25.98 2.71
N GLY A 282 -2.88 -24.69 2.93
CA GLY A 282 -2.20 -23.60 2.25
C GLY A 282 -1.97 -22.38 3.13
N ARG A 283 -1.12 -21.49 2.64
CA ARG A 283 -0.92 -20.14 3.16
C ARG A 283 -1.16 -19.15 2.05
N TRP A 284 -1.71 -18.03 2.43
CA TRP A 284 -1.91 -16.91 1.52
C TRP A 284 -1.62 -15.61 2.27
N THR A 285 -0.83 -14.75 1.68
CA THR A 285 -0.70 -13.37 2.12
C THR A 285 -0.79 -12.43 0.94
N SER A 286 -1.33 -11.24 1.12
CA SER A 286 -1.35 -10.26 0.05
C SER A 286 0.07 -9.74 -0.19
N TYR A 287 0.44 -9.67 -1.47
CA TYR A 287 1.50 -8.80 -1.93
C TYR A 287 0.91 -7.42 -2.11
N GLY A 288 1.38 -6.48 -1.31
CA GLY A 288 1.06 -5.07 -1.44
C GLY A 288 2.24 -4.30 -2.00
N ASP A 289 1.94 -3.26 -2.72
CA ASP A 289 2.93 -2.30 -3.20
C ASP A 289 2.48 -0.87 -2.88
N GLU A 290 3.45 0.01 -2.90
CA GLU A 290 3.23 1.41 -3.19
C GLU A 290 4.03 1.72 -4.45
N SER A 291 3.37 2.28 -5.40
CA SER A 291 3.95 2.66 -6.68
C SER A 291 3.66 4.12 -6.97
N LEU A 292 4.33 4.66 -7.95
CA LEU A 292 4.19 6.04 -8.40
C LEU A 292 3.64 6.03 -9.82
N ALA A 293 2.63 6.84 -10.08
CA ALA A 293 2.05 7.03 -11.40
C ALA A 293 2.05 8.50 -11.80
N ILE A 294 2.11 8.74 -13.11
CA ILE A 294 1.85 10.04 -13.73
C ILE A 294 0.46 9.97 -14.36
N PHE A 295 -0.34 11.03 -14.21
CA PHE A 295 -1.65 11.06 -14.83
C PHE A 295 -1.58 11.64 -16.26
N SER A 296 -2.37 11.06 -17.16
CA SER A 296 -2.41 11.42 -18.58
C SER A 296 -2.78 12.90 -18.80
N SER A 297 -3.57 13.48 -17.90
CA SER A 297 -3.99 14.89 -17.91
C SER A 297 -2.89 15.88 -17.51
N SER A 298 -1.79 15.41 -16.93
CA SER A 298 -0.67 16.28 -16.50
C SER A 298 -0.07 17.03 -17.68
N GLN A 299 0.19 18.32 -17.47
CA GLN A 299 0.95 19.18 -18.40
C GLN A 299 2.44 19.25 -18.03
N ALA A 300 2.81 18.71 -16.85
CA ALA A 300 4.16 18.70 -16.29
C ALA A 300 4.79 17.29 -16.28
N LYS A 301 4.50 16.45 -17.30
CA LYS A 301 4.87 15.01 -17.32
C LYS A 301 6.36 14.76 -17.17
N ASP A 302 7.21 15.61 -17.79
CA ASP A 302 8.66 15.44 -17.69
C ASP A 302 9.19 15.83 -16.33
N SER A 303 8.66 16.88 -15.72
CA SER A 303 8.98 17.29 -14.35
C SER A 303 8.42 16.29 -13.32
N ALA A 304 7.23 15.74 -13.56
CA ALA A 304 6.65 14.65 -12.76
C ALA A 304 7.50 13.37 -12.83
N TRP A 305 8.02 13.03 -14.01
CA TRP A 305 8.94 11.89 -14.16
C TRP A 305 10.24 12.08 -13.38
N LYS A 306 10.86 13.27 -13.46
CA LYS A 306 12.06 13.58 -12.67
C LYS A 306 11.79 13.42 -11.17
N TRP A 307 10.61 13.84 -10.69
CA TRP A 307 10.23 13.69 -9.30
C TRP A 307 10.03 12.23 -8.88
N ILE A 308 9.22 11.46 -9.61
CA ILE A 308 8.94 10.08 -9.23
C ILE A 308 10.17 9.18 -9.37
N SER A 309 11.01 9.39 -10.40
CA SER A 309 12.26 8.64 -10.54
C SER A 309 13.27 8.97 -9.43
N PHE A 310 13.36 10.24 -9.00
CA PHE A 310 14.16 10.65 -7.85
C PHE A 310 13.73 9.93 -6.56
N LEU A 311 12.43 9.77 -6.32
CA LEU A 311 11.92 9.02 -5.16
C LEU A 311 12.26 7.54 -5.21
N ALA A 312 12.32 6.95 -6.40
CA ALA A 312 12.62 5.54 -6.62
C ALA A 312 14.13 5.21 -6.66
N GLU A 313 15.00 6.22 -6.70
CA GLU A 313 16.45 6.04 -6.78
C GLU A 313 17.07 5.60 -5.44
N GLY A 314 18.00 4.64 -5.48
CA GLY A 314 18.90 4.13 -4.47
C GLY A 314 18.78 4.76 -3.07
N GLU A 315 19.59 5.77 -2.75
CA GLU A 315 19.60 6.38 -1.41
C GLU A 315 18.30 7.11 -1.03
N ASN A 316 17.57 7.69 -2.01
CA ASN A 316 16.29 8.37 -1.74
C ASN A 316 15.20 7.34 -1.42
N ASN A 317 15.18 6.23 -2.17
CA ASN A 317 14.27 5.12 -1.90
C ASN A 317 14.56 4.48 -0.54
N VAL A 318 15.82 4.26 -0.21
CA VAL A 318 16.23 3.78 1.11
C VAL A 318 15.81 4.77 2.21
N ALA A 319 16.04 6.08 2.05
CA ALA A 319 15.64 7.10 3.02
C ALA A 319 14.12 7.14 3.19
N PHE A 320 13.36 7.07 2.07
CA PHE A 320 11.90 7.00 2.09
C PHE A 320 11.43 5.76 2.85
N ASN A 321 11.91 4.57 2.49
CA ASN A 321 11.49 3.32 3.11
C ASN A 321 11.97 3.19 4.56
N LYS A 322 13.11 3.79 4.90
CA LYS A 322 13.59 3.88 6.28
C LYS A 322 12.65 4.67 7.19
N ALA A 323 12.21 5.83 6.74
CA ALA A 323 11.29 6.67 7.51
C ALA A 323 9.88 6.04 7.60
N THR A 324 9.46 5.32 6.55
CA THR A 324 8.15 4.65 6.50
C THR A 324 8.14 3.26 7.12
N GLY A 325 9.34 2.71 7.38
CA GLY A 325 9.48 1.37 7.90
C GLY A 325 9.08 0.27 6.92
N GLN A 326 9.13 0.53 5.62
CA GLN A 326 8.73 -0.43 4.58
C GLN A 326 9.95 -1.07 3.90
N MET A 327 9.73 -2.04 3.02
CA MET A 327 10.79 -2.68 2.25
C MET A 327 11.15 -1.83 1.02
N THR A 328 12.45 -1.56 0.85
CA THR A 328 12.97 -0.89 -0.35
C THR A 328 12.78 -1.73 -1.60
N VAL A 329 12.62 -1.06 -2.75
CA VAL A 329 12.53 -1.71 -4.07
C VAL A 329 13.88 -1.78 -4.79
N THR A 330 14.95 -1.29 -4.18
CA THR A 330 16.28 -1.26 -4.80
C THR A 330 17.15 -2.42 -4.33
N GLN A 331 17.95 -3.00 -5.23
CA GLN A 331 18.91 -4.07 -4.91
C GLN A 331 19.96 -3.62 -3.90
N SER A 332 20.50 -2.40 -4.11
CA SER A 332 21.48 -1.80 -3.21
C SER A 332 20.93 -1.57 -1.80
N GLY A 333 19.69 -1.10 -1.69
CA GLY A 333 19.02 -0.89 -0.41
C GLY A 333 18.68 -2.19 0.30
N ALA A 334 18.25 -3.22 -0.44
CA ALA A 334 17.91 -4.54 0.11
C ALA A 334 19.13 -5.26 0.68
N ALA A 335 20.33 -5.05 0.11
CA ALA A 335 21.56 -5.67 0.55
C ALA A 335 21.97 -5.25 1.98
N ASP A 336 21.67 -4.02 2.39
CA ASP A 336 21.99 -3.48 3.72
C ASP A 336 20.75 -3.29 4.61
N TRP A 337 19.83 -4.26 4.62
CA TRP A 337 18.57 -4.18 5.32
C TRP A 337 18.74 -4.29 6.86
N LYS A 338 19.04 -3.16 7.52
CA LYS A 338 19.21 -3.04 8.99
C LYS A 338 18.14 -2.20 9.67
N LEU A 339 17.05 -1.90 8.98
CA LEU A 339 16.04 -0.95 9.44
C LEU A 339 15.08 -1.52 10.48
N HIS A 340 15.00 -2.85 10.54
CA HIS A 340 14.09 -3.55 11.43
C HIS A 340 14.84 -4.62 12.20
N GLU A 341 14.29 -4.98 13.36
CA GLU A 341 14.78 -6.12 14.10
C GLU A 341 14.63 -7.41 13.28
N ARG A 342 15.61 -8.29 13.39
CA ARG A 342 15.72 -9.50 12.58
C ARG A 342 14.44 -10.35 12.55
N ARG A 343 13.72 -10.45 13.68
CA ARG A 343 12.45 -11.22 13.79
C ARG A 343 11.38 -10.76 12.80
N PHE A 344 11.30 -9.45 12.48
CA PHE A 344 10.32 -8.91 11.53
C PHE A 344 10.79 -9.03 10.08
N VAL A 345 12.09 -8.88 9.86
CA VAL A 345 12.69 -9.16 8.55
C VAL A 345 12.50 -10.63 8.19
N ASP A 346 12.77 -11.54 9.12
CA ASP A 346 12.57 -12.98 8.92
C ASP A 346 11.09 -13.32 8.66
N ALA A 347 10.16 -12.71 9.40
CA ALA A 347 8.74 -12.90 9.15
C ALA A 347 8.34 -12.43 7.76
N THR A 348 8.88 -11.29 7.29
CA THR A 348 8.64 -10.76 5.95
C THR A 348 9.20 -11.72 4.88
N VAL A 349 10.48 -12.09 4.98
CA VAL A 349 11.14 -12.96 4.01
C VAL A 349 10.47 -14.34 3.95
N ASN A 350 10.16 -14.93 5.11
CA ASN A 350 9.50 -16.23 5.19
C ASN A 350 8.02 -16.20 4.73
N SER A 351 7.42 -15.01 4.60
CA SER A 351 6.07 -14.85 4.06
C SER A 351 6.04 -14.69 2.53
N LEU A 352 7.16 -14.28 1.90
CA LEU A 352 7.25 -14.06 0.45
C LEU A 352 6.81 -15.26 -0.41
N PRO A 353 7.13 -16.53 -0.06
CA PRO A 353 6.70 -17.69 -0.85
C PRO A 353 5.17 -17.85 -0.93
N PHE A 354 4.44 -17.21 -0.04
CA PHE A 354 2.97 -17.28 0.07
C PHE A 354 2.28 -15.98 -0.37
N ALA A 355 3.06 -15.05 -0.90
CA ALA A 355 2.55 -13.75 -1.32
C ALA A 355 1.88 -13.83 -2.69
N HIS A 356 0.71 -13.22 -2.81
CA HIS A 356 -0.10 -13.20 -4.01
C HIS A 356 -0.50 -11.78 -4.40
N VAL A 357 -0.45 -11.51 -5.69
CA VAL A 357 -1.05 -10.31 -6.30
C VAL A 357 -2.53 -10.58 -6.53
N LEU A 358 -3.38 -9.60 -6.24
CA LEU A 358 -4.80 -9.68 -6.58
C LEU A 358 -5.01 -9.69 -8.10
N PRO A 359 -6.13 -10.25 -8.61
CA PRO A 359 -6.45 -10.21 -10.02
C PRO A 359 -6.38 -8.79 -10.59
N GLN A 360 -5.73 -8.60 -11.74
CA GLN A 360 -5.60 -7.31 -12.40
C GLN A 360 -6.82 -7.01 -13.29
N ASN A 361 -7.96 -6.75 -12.65
CA ASN A 361 -9.21 -6.38 -13.31
C ASN A 361 -9.99 -5.33 -12.48
N THR A 362 -11.00 -4.72 -13.09
CA THR A 362 -11.80 -3.64 -12.46
C THR A 362 -12.59 -4.12 -11.24
N ALA A 363 -13.03 -5.38 -11.24
CA ALA A 363 -13.71 -6.00 -10.10
C ALA A 363 -12.85 -5.99 -8.83
N THR A 364 -11.53 -6.13 -8.97
CA THR A 364 -10.60 -6.03 -7.85
C THR A 364 -10.62 -4.66 -7.18
N SER A 365 -10.69 -3.59 -7.96
CA SER A 365 -10.79 -2.24 -7.40
C SER A 365 -12.08 -2.04 -6.59
N GLU A 366 -13.21 -2.54 -7.09
CA GLU A 366 -14.49 -2.51 -6.37
C GLU A 366 -14.46 -3.37 -5.10
N PHE A 367 -13.93 -4.59 -5.22
CA PHE A 367 -13.74 -5.52 -4.10
C PHE A 367 -12.94 -4.87 -2.97
N VAL A 368 -11.77 -4.31 -3.27
CA VAL A 368 -10.84 -3.74 -2.26
C VAL A 368 -11.39 -2.46 -1.63
N ASN A 369 -12.01 -1.59 -2.42
CA ASN A 369 -12.43 -0.27 -1.94
C ASN A 369 -13.75 -0.28 -1.18
N THR A 370 -14.70 -1.15 -1.55
CA THR A 370 -16.09 -1.02 -1.08
C THR A 370 -16.74 -2.35 -0.73
N ALA A 371 -16.78 -3.30 -1.68
CA ALA A 371 -17.66 -4.45 -1.60
C ALA A 371 -17.30 -5.40 -0.47
N TRP A 372 -16.00 -5.72 -0.31
CA TRP A 372 -15.56 -6.61 0.77
C TRP A 372 -15.92 -6.04 2.14
N GLN A 373 -15.59 -4.78 2.40
CA GLN A 373 -15.86 -4.14 3.69
C GLN A 373 -17.34 -4.18 4.04
N THR A 374 -18.19 -3.75 3.10
CA THR A 374 -19.65 -3.71 3.31
C THR A 374 -20.21 -5.08 3.62
N SER A 375 -19.85 -6.10 2.82
CA SER A 375 -20.32 -7.47 3.01
C SER A 375 -19.79 -8.09 4.31
N MET A 376 -18.53 -7.82 4.67
CA MET A 376 -17.93 -8.32 5.92
C MET A 376 -18.59 -7.72 7.16
N GLN A 377 -18.86 -6.41 7.16
CA GLN A 377 -19.61 -5.75 8.24
C GLN A 377 -21.00 -6.36 8.43
N GLN A 378 -21.72 -6.58 7.34
CA GLN A 378 -23.04 -7.22 7.37
C GLN A 378 -22.96 -8.66 7.89
N ALA A 379 -21.95 -9.43 7.47
CA ALA A 379 -21.74 -10.80 7.91
C ALA A 379 -21.37 -10.87 9.39
N LEU A 380 -20.43 -10.05 9.87
CA LEU A 380 -20.04 -10.00 11.28
C LEU A 380 -21.22 -9.60 12.19
N THR A 381 -22.08 -8.69 11.75
CA THR A 381 -23.26 -8.25 12.50
C THR A 381 -24.48 -9.18 12.35
N GLY A 382 -24.36 -10.25 11.56
CA GLY A 382 -25.42 -11.25 11.36
C GLY A 382 -26.55 -10.80 10.43
N GLN A 383 -26.37 -9.72 9.66
CA GLN A 383 -27.35 -9.25 8.68
C GLN A 383 -27.40 -10.12 7.44
N ILE A 384 -26.27 -10.72 7.05
CA ILE A 384 -26.16 -11.71 5.99
C ILE A 384 -25.39 -12.94 6.46
N THR A 385 -25.63 -14.08 5.82
CA THR A 385 -24.88 -15.31 6.08
C THR A 385 -23.53 -15.31 5.37
N SER A 386 -22.61 -16.19 5.78
CA SER A 386 -21.35 -16.43 5.07
C SER A 386 -21.58 -16.71 3.58
N LYS A 387 -22.56 -17.56 3.26
CA LYS A 387 -22.90 -17.88 1.87
C LYS A 387 -23.33 -16.64 1.07
N GLN A 388 -24.23 -15.83 1.62
CA GLN A 388 -24.69 -14.61 0.98
C GLN A 388 -23.54 -13.60 0.77
N MET A 389 -22.63 -13.48 1.76
CA MET A 389 -21.42 -12.66 1.60
C MET A 389 -20.58 -13.13 0.41
N MET A 390 -20.32 -14.44 0.33
CA MET A 390 -19.48 -15.00 -0.73
C MET A 390 -20.14 -14.88 -2.11
N GLU A 391 -21.47 -15.05 -2.19
CA GLU A 391 -22.26 -14.83 -3.42
C GLU A 391 -22.20 -13.37 -3.89
N GLN A 392 -22.31 -12.40 -2.96
CA GLN A 392 -22.20 -10.98 -3.29
C GLN A 392 -20.81 -10.63 -3.83
N LEU A 393 -19.75 -11.16 -3.21
CA LEU A 393 -18.37 -10.90 -3.65
C LEU A 393 -18.06 -11.57 -4.98
N GLU A 394 -18.54 -12.80 -5.20
CA GLU A 394 -18.35 -13.51 -6.47
C GLU A 394 -19.01 -12.82 -7.65
N ALA A 395 -20.19 -12.20 -7.43
CA ALA A 395 -20.91 -11.50 -8.47
C ALA A 395 -20.09 -10.37 -9.14
N LEU A 396 -19.11 -9.82 -8.44
CA LEU A 396 -18.18 -8.81 -8.99
C LEU A 396 -17.26 -9.41 -10.07
N PHE A 397 -16.84 -10.66 -9.89
CA PHE A 397 -15.87 -11.36 -10.74
C PHE A 397 -16.53 -12.22 -11.82
N ALA A 398 -17.86 -12.24 -11.87
CA ALA A 398 -18.65 -12.98 -12.87
C ALA A 398 -18.98 -12.14 -14.13
N GLN A 399 -18.59 -10.87 -14.16
CA GLN A 399 -18.87 -9.91 -15.22
C GLN A 399 -17.83 -9.96 -16.35
#